data_4ec3d9eba4b58cb13bad962fd0a889e3
#
_entry.id   4ec3d9eba4b58cb13bad962fd0a889e3
#
_cell.length_a   1.000
_cell.length_b   1.000
_cell.length_c   1.000
_cell.angle_alpha   90.00
_cell.angle_beta   90.00
_cell.angle_gamma   90.00
#
_symmetry.space_group_name_H-M   'P 1'
#
loop_
_entity.id
_entity.type
_entity.pdbx_description
1 polymer ?
#
loop_
_entity_poly.entity_id
_entity_poly.type
_entity_poly.pdbx_seq_one_letter_code
_entity_poly.pdbx_strand_id
1 'polypeptide(L)'
;GLGEPFAVSALHSRYTGDLLDRIVELLPSEADDEDVLSSLEIEDDGVPGVAIVGRPNVGKSTLFNRMIGDERSVVHDMPGTTRDAIDTVVDTDLGPVRFIDTAGMRRKARVDDDTEYYSNLRALRALDKADVALLVIDASEGVTAQDQRLAERVDGAGCPIVVLMNKWEVLDQEQKDEVMYQVGQRLHFLGESPILRI
;
A
#
# COMPACT_ATOMS: atom_id res chain seq x y z
N GLY A 1 37.53 -4.13 -4.07
CA GLY A 1 37.72 -2.70 -3.82
C GLY A 1 36.59 -1.90 -4.38
N LEU A 2 36.37 -0.69 -3.88
CA LEU A 2 35.22 0.17 -4.28
C LEU A 2 35.48 0.92 -5.59
N GLY A 3 36.27 0.46 -6.52
CA GLY A 3 36.54 1.11 -7.80
C GLY A 3 37.13 2.54 -7.67
N GLU A 4 37.32 3.23 -8.80
CA GLU A 4 37.76 4.62 -8.81
C GLU A 4 36.56 5.56 -8.55
N PRO A 5 36.74 6.60 -7.69
CA PRO A 5 35.66 7.55 -7.40
C PRO A 5 35.38 8.44 -8.63
N PHE A 6 34.10 8.66 -8.92
CA PHE A 6 33.64 9.54 -9.99
C PHE A 6 33.28 10.92 -9.43
N ALA A 7 33.99 11.97 -9.85
CA ALA A 7 33.79 13.31 -9.33
C ALA A 7 32.67 14.05 -10.07
N VAL A 8 31.58 14.41 -9.36
CA VAL A 8 30.46 15.18 -9.92
C VAL A 8 30.14 16.40 -9.06
N SER A 9 29.59 17.43 -9.66
CA SER A 9 29.07 18.59 -8.95
C SER A 9 27.62 18.84 -9.33
N ALA A 10 26.69 18.42 -8.49
CA ALA A 10 25.26 18.64 -8.66
C ALA A 10 24.91 20.14 -8.68
N LEU A 11 25.57 20.94 -7.84
CA LEU A 11 25.33 22.40 -7.77
C LEU A 11 25.68 23.14 -9.06
N HIS A 12 26.71 22.69 -9.79
CA HIS A 12 27.21 23.35 -11.00
C HIS A 12 26.94 22.52 -12.27
N SER A 13 26.16 21.44 -12.16
CA SER A 13 25.86 20.52 -13.27
C SER A 13 27.09 20.05 -14.06
N ARG A 14 28.26 19.96 -13.37
CA ARG A 14 29.51 19.49 -14.01
C ARG A 14 29.59 17.97 -13.91
N TYR A 15 29.89 17.33 -15.02
CA TYR A 15 30.04 15.88 -15.16
C TYR A 15 28.79 15.07 -14.81
N THR A 16 27.60 15.69 -14.79
CA THR A 16 26.34 14.97 -14.55
C THR A 16 25.94 14.12 -15.77
N GLY A 17 26.23 14.58 -16.99
CA GLY A 17 26.07 13.80 -18.22
C GLY A 17 26.96 12.56 -18.21
N ASP A 18 28.26 12.74 -17.95
CA ASP A 18 29.23 11.64 -17.89
C ASP A 18 28.88 10.62 -16.78
N LEU A 19 28.26 11.07 -15.67
CA LEU A 19 27.74 10.17 -14.64
C LEU A 19 26.58 9.32 -15.15
N LEU A 20 25.65 9.93 -15.89
CA LEU A 20 24.51 9.22 -16.49
C LEU A 20 24.98 8.20 -17.52
N ASP A 21 25.93 8.59 -18.40
CA ASP A 21 26.52 7.69 -19.39
C ASP A 21 27.20 6.49 -18.67
N ARG A 22 27.92 6.77 -17.57
CA ARG A 22 28.56 5.72 -16.79
C ARG A 22 27.56 4.80 -16.08
N ILE A 23 26.43 5.34 -15.63
CA ILE A 23 25.34 4.53 -15.07
C ILE A 23 24.77 3.61 -16.15
N VAL A 24 24.49 4.14 -17.34
CA VAL A 24 23.96 3.35 -18.48
C VAL A 24 24.91 2.22 -18.87
N GLU A 25 26.23 2.49 -18.90
CA GLU A 25 27.26 1.47 -19.18
C GLU A 25 27.31 0.35 -18.12
N LEU A 26 26.91 0.64 -16.90
CA LEU A 26 26.91 -0.31 -15.77
C LEU A 26 25.56 -1.04 -15.61
N LEU A 27 24.53 -0.61 -16.32
CA LEU A 27 23.25 -1.34 -16.35
C LEU A 27 23.44 -2.66 -17.13
N PRO A 28 22.78 -3.74 -16.70
CA PRO A 28 22.75 -4.99 -17.45
C PRO A 28 22.27 -4.70 -18.91
N SER A 29 22.84 -5.40 -19.87
CA SER A 29 22.35 -5.31 -21.24
C SER A 29 21.02 -6.06 -21.39
N GLU A 30 20.19 -5.67 -22.38
CA GLU A 30 18.88 -6.32 -22.62
C GLU A 30 18.95 -7.86 -22.75
N ALA A 31 20.13 -8.41 -23.02
CA ALA A 31 20.34 -9.87 -23.09
C ALA A 31 20.45 -10.51 -21.69
N ASP A 32 20.77 -9.74 -20.65
CA ASP A 32 20.83 -10.21 -19.26
C ASP A 32 19.46 -10.06 -18.56
N ASP A 33 18.56 -9.26 -19.16
CA ASP A 33 17.23 -8.96 -18.60
C ASP A 33 16.25 -10.13 -18.68
N GLU A 34 16.37 -11.03 -19.66
CA GLU A 34 15.50 -12.20 -19.74
C GLU A 34 15.71 -13.16 -18.54
N ASP A 35 16.94 -13.33 -18.07
CA ASP A 35 17.24 -14.15 -16.89
C ASP A 35 16.89 -13.42 -15.57
N VAL A 36 16.98 -12.08 -15.54
CA VAL A 36 16.61 -11.27 -14.37
C VAL A 36 15.09 -11.12 -14.29
N LEU A 37 14.41 -10.90 -15.43
CA LEU A 37 12.94 -10.84 -15.50
C LEU A 37 12.32 -12.19 -15.16
N SER A 38 12.88 -13.31 -15.61
CA SER A 38 12.41 -14.65 -15.23
C SER A 38 12.64 -14.96 -13.73
N SER A 39 13.64 -14.34 -13.11
CA SER A 39 13.88 -14.45 -11.66
C SER A 39 13.03 -13.46 -10.82
N LEU A 40 12.42 -12.48 -11.48
CA LEU A 40 11.46 -11.52 -10.90
C LEU A 40 10.00 -11.88 -11.18
N GLU A 41 9.75 -12.94 -11.96
CA GLU A 41 8.42 -13.54 -12.02
C GLU A 41 8.06 -13.97 -10.60
N ILE A 42 7.31 -13.11 -9.92
CA ILE A 42 6.53 -13.54 -8.76
C ILE A 42 5.67 -14.64 -9.33
N GLU A 43 5.98 -15.90 -8.99
CA GLU A 43 5.08 -17.00 -9.32
C GLU A 43 3.70 -16.56 -8.84
N ASP A 44 2.81 -16.27 -9.78
CA ASP A 44 1.42 -16.00 -9.48
C ASP A 44 0.86 -17.33 -8.92
N ASP A 45 0.91 -17.41 -7.60
CA ASP A 45 0.40 -18.57 -6.87
C ASP A 45 -1.14 -18.57 -6.80
N GLY A 46 -1.78 -17.63 -7.51
CA GLY A 46 -3.22 -17.46 -7.57
C GLY A 46 -3.85 -16.99 -6.25
N VAL A 47 -3.03 -16.54 -5.29
CA VAL A 47 -3.53 -15.99 -4.02
C VAL A 47 -3.77 -14.49 -4.17
N PRO A 48 -5.03 -14.00 -4.06
CA PRO A 48 -5.34 -12.59 -4.20
C PRO A 48 -4.56 -11.70 -3.24
N GLY A 49 -3.93 -10.64 -3.77
CA GLY A 49 -3.17 -9.66 -3.03
C GLY A 49 -4.05 -8.48 -2.57
N VAL A 50 -4.01 -8.13 -1.30
CA VAL A 50 -4.79 -7.06 -0.68
C VAL A 50 -3.86 -6.03 -0.03
N ALA A 51 -3.95 -4.78 -0.45
CA ALA A 51 -3.29 -3.66 0.22
C ALA A 51 -4.26 -2.92 1.14
N ILE A 52 -3.85 -2.63 2.39
CA ILE A 52 -4.64 -1.80 3.31
C ILE A 52 -4.05 -0.39 3.32
N VAL A 53 -4.79 0.58 2.82
CA VAL A 53 -4.39 1.97 2.70
C VAL A 53 -5.31 2.88 3.51
N GLY A 54 -4.83 4.06 3.87
CA GLY A 54 -5.58 5.03 4.67
C GLY A 54 -4.64 5.91 5.49
N ARG A 55 -5.13 7.03 6.00
CA ARG A 55 -4.38 7.95 6.85
C ARG A 55 -3.84 7.28 8.14
N PRO A 56 -2.87 7.86 8.82
CA PRO A 56 -2.50 7.43 10.17
C PRO A 56 -3.73 7.42 11.10
N ASN A 57 -3.77 6.48 12.03
CA ASN A 57 -4.77 6.39 13.11
C ASN A 57 -6.24 6.13 12.71
N VAL A 58 -6.55 5.91 11.42
CA VAL A 58 -7.91 5.55 10.97
C VAL A 58 -8.33 4.11 11.34
N GLY A 59 -7.42 3.32 11.95
CA GLY A 59 -7.73 1.99 12.45
C GLY A 59 -7.23 0.82 11.59
N LYS A 60 -6.37 1.05 10.58
CA LYS A 60 -5.82 -0.02 9.71
C LYS A 60 -5.23 -1.20 10.45
N SER A 61 -4.34 -0.94 11.41
CA SER A 61 -3.67 -1.99 12.20
C SER A 61 -4.66 -2.73 13.10
N THR A 62 -5.66 -2.05 13.64
CA THR A 62 -6.72 -2.67 14.44
C THR A 62 -7.57 -3.60 13.57
N LEU A 63 -7.97 -3.12 12.39
CA LEU A 63 -8.71 -3.91 11.41
C LEU A 63 -7.91 -5.15 11.00
N PHE A 64 -6.67 -4.97 10.58
CA PHE A 64 -5.79 -6.07 10.20
C PHE A 64 -5.62 -7.08 11.32
N ASN A 65 -5.29 -6.64 12.55
CA ASN A 65 -5.12 -7.53 13.68
C ASN A 65 -6.40 -8.30 14.04
N ARG A 66 -7.56 -7.70 13.80
CA ARG A 66 -8.85 -8.38 14.02
C ARG A 66 -9.09 -9.45 12.97
N MET A 67 -8.77 -9.17 11.70
CA MET A 67 -8.89 -10.17 10.62
C MET A 67 -7.98 -11.38 10.84
N ILE A 68 -6.73 -11.16 11.28
CA ILE A 68 -5.78 -12.27 11.54
C ILE A 68 -6.01 -12.96 12.90
N GLY A 69 -6.68 -12.30 13.83
CA GLY A 69 -6.99 -12.84 15.17
C GLY A 69 -8.32 -13.57 15.26
N ASP A 70 -9.08 -13.68 14.19
CA ASP A 70 -10.31 -14.47 14.13
C ASP A 70 -9.94 -15.97 14.23
N GLU A 71 -10.67 -16.75 15.02
CA GLU A 71 -10.44 -18.19 15.24
C GLU A 71 -10.47 -19.01 13.94
N ARG A 72 -11.00 -18.41 12.85
CA ARG A 72 -11.08 -19.00 11.51
C ARG A 72 -9.87 -18.73 10.62
N SER A 73 -8.94 -17.89 11.07
CA SER A 73 -7.81 -17.45 10.27
C SER A 73 -6.55 -18.22 10.62
N VAL A 74 -6.01 -18.99 9.70
CA VAL A 74 -4.67 -19.57 9.80
C VAL A 74 -3.70 -18.60 9.15
N VAL A 75 -2.71 -18.11 9.90
CA VAL A 75 -1.75 -17.09 9.45
C VAL A 75 -0.44 -17.76 9.07
N HIS A 76 0.01 -17.54 7.86
CA HIS A 76 1.32 -17.95 7.38
C HIS A 76 2.17 -16.70 7.09
N ASP A 77 3.29 -16.55 7.80
CA ASP A 77 4.27 -15.52 7.48
C ASP A 77 5.12 -16.00 6.29
N MET A 78 4.98 -15.35 5.16
CA MET A 78 5.88 -15.58 4.02
C MET A 78 7.02 -14.54 4.07
N PRO A 79 8.27 -14.97 4.31
CA PRO A 79 9.40 -14.08 4.15
C PRO A 79 9.54 -13.75 2.66
N GLY A 80 9.25 -12.51 2.28
CA GLY A 80 9.52 -12.01 0.94
C GLY A 80 11.02 -12.06 0.65
N THR A 81 11.40 -12.32 -0.58
CA THR A 81 12.79 -12.36 -1.08
C THR A 81 13.50 -11.01 -1.05
N THR A 82 12.85 -9.94 -0.62
CA THR A 82 13.43 -8.59 -0.46
C THR A 82 13.31 -8.11 0.99
N ARG A 83 14.38 -7.54 1.51
CA ARG A 83 14.67 -7.18 2.91
C ARG A 83 13.64 -6.35 3.69
N ASP A 84 12.52 -5.88 3.10
CA ASP A 84 11.64 -4.85 3.70
C ASP A 84 10.12 -5.12 3.63
N ALA A 85 9.63 -6.12 2.93
CA ALA A 85 8.21 -6.41 2.84
C ALA A 85 7.87 -7.77 3.48
N ILE A 86 7.08 -7.76 4.54
CA ILE A 86 6.51 -8.98 5.13
C ILE A 86 5.06 -9.04 4.69
N ASP A 87 4.77 -9.95 3.78
CA ASP A 87 3.41 -10.26 3.38
C ASP A 87 2.83 -11.32 4.33
N THR A 88 1.53 -11.28 4.54
CA THR A 88 0.83 -12.21 5.43
C THR A 88 -0.28 -12.89 4.66
N VAL A 89 -0.22 -14.21 4.52
CA VAL A 89 -1.33 -14.99 3.97
C VAL A 89 -2.26 -15.39 5.11
N VAL A 90 -3.54 -15.16 4.88
CA VAL A 90 -4.64 -15.47 5.80
C VAL A 90 -5.61 -16.39 5.09
N ASP A 91 -5.84 -17.58 5.63
CA ASP A 91 -6.85 -18.48 5.13
C ASP A 91 -8.24 -18.00 5.56
N THR A 92 -9.16 -17.89 4.60
CA THR A 92 -10.55 -17.52 4.82
C THR A 92 -11.48 -18.64 4.36
N ASP A 93 -12.76 -18.57 4.71
CA ASP A 93 -13.77 -19.53 4.25
C ASP A 93 -13.90 -19.57 2.70
N LEU A 94 -13.43 -18.53 2.01
CA LEU A 94 -13.47 -18.40 0.54
C LEU A 94 -12.12 -18.74 -0.12
N GLY A 95 -11.10 -19.05 0.67
CA GLY A 95 -9.73 -19.31 0.21
C GLY A 95 -8.69 -18.37 0.82
N PRO A 96 -7.41 -18.58 0.51
CA PRO A 96 -6.33 -17.76 1.02
C PRO A 96 -6.35 -16.35 0.43
N VAL A 97 -5.96 -15.35 1.25
CA VAL A 97 -5.81 -13.94 0.85
C VAL A 97 -4.47 -13.44 1.36
N ARG A 98 -3.69 -12.78 0.51
CA ARG A 98 -2.39 -12.21 0.85
C ARG A 98 -2.51 -10.73 1.19
N PHE A 99 -2.21 -10.34 2.41
CA PHE A 99 -2.06 -8.94 2.80
C PHE A 99 -0.63 -8.47 2.57
N ILE A 100 -0.47 -7.40 1.78
CA ILE A 100 0.81 -6.89 1.32
C ILE A 100 1.34 -5.82 2.27
N ASP A 101 2.66 -5.81 2.51
CA ASP A 101 3.38 -4.87 3.40
C ASP A 101 2.79 -4.76 4.81
N THR A 102 2.54 -5.89 5.44
CA THR A 102 1.97 -5.95 6.80
C THR A 102 2.98 -5.59 7.90
N ALA A 103 4.28 -5.48 7.60
CA ALA A 103 5.34 -5.16 8.57
C ALA A 103 5.09 -3.85 9.32
N GLY A 104 4.61 -2.81 8.63
CA GLY A 104 4.24 -1.54 9.22
C GLY A 104 3.01 -1.63 10.13
N MET A 105 2.07 -2.50 9.80
CA MET A 105 0.83 -2.68 10.56
C MET A 105 1.07 -3.45 11.87
N ARG A 106 1.96 -4.45 11.87
CA ARG A 106 2.32 -5.22 13.07
C ARG A 106 3.18 -4.42 14.06
N ARG A 107 4.07 -3.54 13.57
CA ARG A 107 4.96 -2.74 14.43
C ARG A 107 4.24 -1.59 15.13
N LYS A 108 3.21 -1.00 14.52
CA LYS A 108 2.46 0.15 15.08
C LYS A 108 1.67 -0.15 16.36
N ALA A 109 1.55 -1.40 16.76
CA ALA A 109 1.06 -1.72 18.11
C ALA A 109 2.04 -1.27 19.24
N ARG A 110 3.24 -0.74 18.90
CA ARG A 110 4.30 -0.42 19.89
C ARG A 110 4.99 0.94 19.77
N VAL A 111 4.89 1.70 18.66
CA VAL A 111 5.62 2.98 18.52
C VAL A 111 4.84 3.97 17.65
N ASP A 112 4.41 5.08 18.27
CA ASP A 112 3.87 6.28 17.63
C ASP A 112 5.02 7.16 17.12
N ASP A 113 5.63 6.93 15.99
CA ASP A 113 6.44 7.97 15.30
C ASP A 113 7.04 7.45 13.98
N ASP A 114 6.22 7.34 12.94
CA ASP A 114 6.77 7.26 11.60
C ASP A 114 6.12 8.33 10.72
N THR A 115 6.96 9.24 10.24
CA THR A 115 6.61 10.37 9.40
C THR A 115 5.64 9.97 8.27
N GLU A 116 4.59 10.78 8.05
CA GLU A 116 3.54 10.62 7.00
C GLU A 116 4.11 10.27 5.62
N TYR A 117 5.29 10.78 5.30
CA TYR A 117 5.98 10.53 4.02
C TYR A 117 6.29 9.05 3.78
N TYR A 118 6.84 8.35 4.77
CA TYR A 118 7.18 6.92 4.64
C TYR A 118 5.94 6.02 4.60
N SER A 119 4.87 6.43 5.29
CA SER A 119 3.60 5.70 5.25
C SER A 119 2.96 5.73 3.86
N ASN A 120 3.00 6.89 3.19
CA ASN A 120 2.48 7.06 1.82
C ASN A 120 3.31 6.31 0.77
N LEU A 121 4.64 6.31 0.89
CA LEU A 121 5.51 5.61 -0.06
C LEU A 121 5.35 4.09 0.04
N ARG A 122 5.20 3.55 1.25
CA ARG A 122 4.93 2.12 1.46
C ARG A 122 3.56 1.72 0.92
N ALA A 123 2.53 2.54 1.16
CA ALA A 123 1.21 2.30 0.60
C ALA A 123 1.23 2.20 -0.93
N LEU A 124 1.97 3.09 -1.62
CA LEU A 124 2.11 3.04 -3.07
C LEU A 124 2.81 1.76 -3.55
N ARG A 125 3.90 1.35 -2.89
CA ARG A 125 4.60 0.09 -3.23
C ARG A 125 3.74 -1.16 -2.99
N ALA A 126 2.85 -1.11 -2.00
CA ALA A 126 1.91 -2.20 -1.76
C ALA A 126 0.86 -2.31 -2.87
N LEU A 127 0.48 -1.18 -3.50
CA LEU A 127 -0.48 -1.15 -4.61
C LEU A 127 0.06 -1.81 -5.87
N ASP A 128 1.37 -1.70 -6.15
CA ASP A 128 1.99 -2.31 -7.32
C ASP A 128 1.88 -3.85 -7.35
N LYS A 129 1.60 -4.46 -6.17
CA LYS A 129 1.50 -5.91 -6.00
C LYS A 129 0.09 -6.36 -5.58
N ALA A 130 -0.84 -5.43 -5.41
CA ALA A 130 -2.17 -5.71 -4.91
C ALA A 130 -3.18 -5.85 -6.03
N ASP A 131 -4.04 -6.86 -5.94
CA ASP A 131 -5.21 -7.03 -6.81
C ASP A 131 -6.37 -6.12 -6.37
N VAL A 132 -6.40 -5.72 -5.09
CA VAL A 132 -7.41 -4.83 -4.53
C VAL A 132 -6.85 -4.01 -3.36
N ALA A 133 -7.27 -2.75 -3.26
CA ALA A 133 -6.96 -1.86 -2.16
C ALA A 133 -8.16 -1.69 -1.22
N LEU A 134 -7.96 -1.89 0.08
CA LEU A 134 -8.91 -1.54 1.13
C LEU A 134 -8.59 -0.13 1.63
N LEU A 135 -9.34 0.87 1.19
CA LEU A 135 -9.21 2.26 1.64
C LEU A 135 -9.98 2.46 2.94
N VAL A 136 -9.26 2.54 4.05
CA VAL A 136 -9.86 2.74 5.38
C VAL A 136 -9.95 4.21 5.70
N ILE A 137 -11.18 4.67 5.97
CA ILE A 137 -11.54 6.05 6.34
C ILE A 137 -12.15 6.04 7.74
N ASP A 138 -11.74 6.97 8.60
CA ASP A 138 -12.37 7.19 9.91
C ASP A 138 -13.67 7.96 9.73
N ALA A 139 -14.80 7.28 9.84
CA ALA A 139 -16.10 7.89 9.64
C ALA A 139 -16.41 8.98 10.68
N SER A 140 -15.83 8.90 11.90
CA SER A 140 -16.01 9.93 12.94
C SER A 140 -15.38 11.28 12.59
N GLU A 141 -14.39 11.29 11.70
CA GLU A 141 -13.76 12.51 11.17
C GLU A 141 -14.36 12.94 9.82
N GLY A 142 -15.18 12.08 9.22
CA GLY A 142 -15.68 12.24 7.85
C GLY A 142 -14.61 12.02 6.79
N VAL A 143 -14.96 12.29 5.53
CA VAL A 143 -14.00 12.17 4.40
C VAL A 143 -13.16 13.43 4.31
N THR A 144 -11.88 13.32 4.59
CA THR A 144 -10.95 14.47 4.54
C THR A 144 -10.33 14.66 3.16
N ALA A 145 -9.71 15.82 2.93
CA ALA A 145 -8.94 16.07 1.69
C ALA A 145 -7.74 15.13 1.54
N GLN A 146 -7.21 14.58 2.65
CA GLN A 146 -6.12 13.62 2.62
C GLN A 146 -6.61 12.23 2.19
N ASP A 147 -7.81 11.81 2.64
CA ASP A 147 -8.46 10.58 2.19
C ASP A 147 -8.74 10.65 0.68
N GLN A 148 -9.27 11.77 0.20
CA GLN A 148 -9.52 12.00 -1.21
C GLN A 148 -8.23 11.86 -2.05
N ARG A 149 -7.15 12.54 -1.67
CA ARG A 149 -5.87 12.46 -2.38
C ARG A 149 -5.29 11.04 -2.39
N LEU A 150 -5.50 10.30 -1.31
CA LEU A 150 -5.06 8.91 -1.25
C LEU A 150 -5.89 8.03 -2.17
N ALA A 151 -7.22 8.20 -2.18
CA ALA A 151 -8.12 7.52 -3.10
C ALA A 151 -7.76 7.81 -4.58
N GLU A 152 -7.51 9.08 -4.92
CA GLU A 152 -7.07 9.49 -6.27
C GLU A 152 -5.77 8.80 -6.71
N ARG A 153 -4.84 8.60 -5.78
CA ARG A 153 -3.57 7.89 -6.08
C ARG A 153 -3.78 6.39 -6.31
N VAL A 154 -4.66 5.77 -5.52
CA VAL A 154 -4.99 4.34 -5.67
C VAL A 154 -5.70 4.11 -6.99
N ASP A 155 -6.68 4.95 -7.32
CA ASP A 155 -7.41 4.92 -8.59
C ASP A 155 -6.48 5.15 -9.77
N GLY A 156 -5.59 6.15 -9.67
CA GLY A 156 -4.57 6.45 -10.68
C GLY A 156 -3.55 5.34 -10.89
N ALA A 157 -3.34 4.46 -9.91
CA ALA A 157 -2.54 3.23 -10.04
C ALA A 157 -3.30 2.09 -10.73
N GLY A 158 -4.59 2.26 -11.03
CA GLY A 158 -5.43 1.24 -11.65
C GLY A 158 -5.80 0.08 -10.72
N CYS A 159 -5.56 0.22 -9.41
CA CYS A 159 -5.90 -0.81 -8.43
C CYS A 159 -7.38 -0.67 -8.01
N PRO A 160 -8.21 -1.71 -8.14
CA PRO A 160 -9.58 -1.72 -7.65
C PRO A 160 -9.67 -1.34 -6.17
N ILE A 161 -10.68 -0.54 -5.80
CA ILE A 161 -10.83 0.00 -4.44
C ILE A 161 -12.10 -0.52 -3.79
N VAL A 162 -11.97 -0.94 -2.53
CA VAL A 162 -13.08 -1.11 -1.59
C VAL A 162 -12.92 -0.08 -0.48
N VAL A 163 -13.91 0.78 -0.29
CA VAL A 163 -13.91 1.81 0.76
C VAL A 163 -14.46 1.23 2.05
N LEU A 164 -13.71 1.34 3.14
CA LEU A 164 -14.12 0.90 4.48
C LEU A 164 -14.33 2.11 5.38
N MET A 165 -15.58 2.40 5.71
CA MET A 165 -15.97 3.45 6.67
C MET A 165 -15.87 2.88 8.08
N ASN A 166 -14.69 3.05 8.70
CA ASN A 166 -14.40 2.53 10.03
C ASN A 166 -14.98 3.45 11.12
N LYS A 167 -15.24 2.89 12.30
CA LYS A 167 -15.89 3.55 13.43
C LYS A 167 -17.33 4.04 13.12
N TRP A 168 -17.98 3.36 12.21
CA TRP A 168 -19.35 3.71 11.79
C TRP A 168 -20.37 3.61 12.93
N GLU A 169 -20.12 2.73 13.88
CA GLU A 169 -20.99 2.46 15.02
C GLU A 169 -21.05 3.63 16.03
N VAL A 170 -20.06 4.53 16.04
CA VAL A 170 -20.05 5.66 16.98
C VAL A 170 -20.85 6.85 16.49
N LEU A 171 -21.32 6.83 15.23
CA LEU A 171 -22.06 7.93 14.61
C LEU A 171 -23.55 7.83 14.89
N ASP A 172 -24.19 8.99 15.14
CA ASP A 172 -25.64 9.11 15.06
C ASP A 172 -26.15 9.17 13.60
N GLN A 173 -27.46 9.22 13.40
CA GLN A 173 -28.03 9.18 12.04
C GLN A 173 -27.68 10.42 11.21
N GLU A 174 -27.66 11.59 11.81
CA GLU A 174 -27.35 12.85 11.12
C GLU A 174 -25.89 12.85 10.64
N GLN A 175 -24.98 12.41 11.49
CA GLN A 175 -23.55 12.24 11.14
C GLN A 175 -23.35 11.22 10.03
N LYS A 176 -24.08 10.10 10.06
CA LYS A 176 -24.03 9.08 9.00
C LYS A 176 -24.45 9.64 7.65
N ASP A 177 -25.52 10.41 7.62
CA ASP A 177 -26.04 11.02 6.39
C ASP A 177 -25.06 12.06 5.86
N GLU A 178 -24.44 12.87 6.74
CA GLU A 178 -23.41 13.84 6.38
C GLU A 178 -22.16 13.16 5.80
N VAL A 179 -21.67 12.09 6.43
CA VAL A 179 -20.50 11.35 5.95
C VAL A 179 -20.77 10.73 4.57
N MET A 180 -21.95 10.15 4.35
CA MET A 180 -22.33 9.61 3.03
C MET A 180 -22.45 10.69 1.98
N TYR A 181 -22.93 11.88 2.34
CA TYR A 181 -22.92 13.04 1.45
C TYR A 181 -21.49 13.43 1.07
N GLN A 182 -20.57 13.50 2.03
CA GLN A 182 -19.15 13.78 1.77
C GLN A 182 -18.49 12.74 0.88
N VAL A 183 -18.82 11.46 1.05
CA VAL A 183 -18.37 10.37 0.15
C VAL A 183 -18.80 10.67 -1.27
N GLY A 184 -20.08 11.00 -1.50
CA GLY A 184 -20.60 11.35 -2.81
C GLY A 184 -19.95 12.60 -3.42
N GLN A 185 -19.51 13.56 -2.59
CA GLN A 185 -18.86 14.77 -3.07
C GLN A 185 -17.35 14.56 -3.37
N ARG A 186 -16.64 13.87 -2.50
CA ARG A 186 -15.18 13.79 -2.55
C ARG A 186 -14.64 12.53 -3.23
N LEU A 187 -15.42 11.45 -3.24
CA LEU A 187 -15.02 10.16 -3.80
C LEU A 187 -15.87 9.75 -5.01
N HIS A 188 -16.60 10.69 -5.64
CA HIS A 188 -17.47 10.43 -6.80
C HIS A 188 -16.75 9.77 -7.98
N PHE A 189 -15.44 10.01 -8.12
CA PHE A 189 -14.62 9.43 -9.19
C PHE A 189 -14.42 7.91 -9.03
N LEU A 190 -14.63 7.35 -7.83
CA LEU A 190 -14.56 5.91 -7.59
C LEU A 190 -15.75 5.13 -8.17
N GLY A 191 -16.76 5.83 -8.70
CA GLY A 191 -17.89 5.21 -9.39
C GLY A 191 -18.67 4.22 -8.51
N GLU A 192 -18.73 2.96 -8.94
CA GLU A 192 -19.46 1.88 -8.26
C GLU A 192 -18.58 1.08 -7.28
N SER A 193 -17.44 1.61 -6.86
CA SER A 193 -16.58 0.94 -5.87
C SER A 193 -17.38 0.61 -4.60
N PRO A 194 -17.24 -0.61 -4.05
CA PRO A 194 -17.98 -1.00 -2.86
C PRO A 194 -17.62 -0.13 -1.65
N ILE A 195 -18.65 0.28 -0.89
CA ILE A 195 -18.48 1.02 0.37
C ILE A 195 -19.05 0.17 1.51
N LEU A 196 -18.17 -0.29 2.39
CA LEU A 196 -18.53 -1.09 3.56
C LEU A 196 -18.46 -0.23 4.83
N ARG A 197 -19.33 -0.49 5.76
CA ARG A 197 -19.45 0.20 7.06
C ARG A 197 -19.06 -0.78 8.15
N ILE A 198 -18.02 -0.48 8.89
CA ILE A 198 -17.42 -1.36 9.88
C ILE A 198 -17.16 -0.63 11.20
#